data_2968e3b4159a109e70a4dd99e17f67be
#
_entry.id   2968e3b4159a109e70a4dd99e17f67be
#
_cell.length_a   1.000
_cell.length_b   1.000
_cell.length_c   1.000
_cell.angle_alpha   90.00
_cell.angle_beta   90.00
_cell.angle_gamma   90.00
#
_symmetry.space_group_name_H-M   'P 1'
#
loop_
_entity.id
_entity.type
_entity.pdbx_description
1 polymer ?
#
loop_
_entity_poly.entity_id
_entity_poly.type
_entity_poly.pdbx_seq_one_letter_code
_entity_poly.pdbx_strand_id
1 'polypeptide(L)'
;MPKAFLVDTTRCTACRGCQLACKEWHDLPANETKQRGSHQNPPDLNPNNYKIVRFHEHLDKQGNVVWNFFPDQCRHCVTPICVDVADMAVPGAMIKDPKTGAVLVTDKIKKLSEQDMADVIHACPYNIPRYDKVKKTLAMCIDRIKDGPKPACVSSCPTGAMAFGERDEILALAKKRLEVVKKTHPKAFLADPDEVSVIYLLAEEAEFYHEYATFG
;
A
#
# COMPACT_ATOMS: atom_id res chain seq x y z
N MET A 1 -0.32 14.53 -15.31
CA MET A 1 0.93 14.02 -14.66
C MET A 1 0.57 12.83 -13.76
N PRO A 2 1.48 11.91 -13.48
CA PRO A 2 1.17 10.79 -12.61
C PRO A 2 0.78 11.26 -11.20
N LYS A 3 -0.10 10.51 -10.57
CA LYS A 3 -0.58 10.79 -9.21
C LYS A 3 0.28 10.06 -8.19
N ALA A 4 0.26 10.54 -6.95
CA ALA A 4 0.92 9.86 -5.83
C ALA A 4 0.12 10.00 -4.54
N PHE A 5 0.50 9.18 -3.56
CA PHE A 5 0.04 9.25 -2.17
C PHE A 5 1.20 9.62 -1.26
N LEU A 6 0.91 10.36 -0.22
CA LEU A 6 1.72 10.40 0.99
C LEU A 6 0.94 9.67 2.09
N VAL A 7 1.61 8.75 2.78
CA VAL A 7 1.13 8.10 3.99
C VAL A 7 2.05 8.51 5.14
N ASP A 8 1.64 9.50 5.90
CA ASP A 8 2.36 9.99 7.08
C ASP A 8 2.01 9.11 8.29
N THR A 9 2.83 8.12 8.59
CA THR A 9 2.57 7.15 9.66
C THR A 9 2.56 7.80 11.04
N THR A 10 3.24 8.95 11.21
CA THR A 10 3.25 9.69 12.49
C THR A 10 1.88 10.25 12.88
N ARG A 11 0.96 10.33 11.92
CA ARG A 11 -0.42 10.79 12.11
C ARG A 11 -1.43 9.63 12.11
N CYS A 12 -0.98 8.42 11.84
CA CYS A 12 -1.86 7.25 11.80
C CYS A 12 -2.22 6.82 13.22
N THR A 13 -3.50 6.68 13.49
CA THR A 13 -4.04 6.21 14.79
C THR A 13 -4.59 4.78 14.70
N ALA A 14 -4.28 4.06 13.63
CA ALA A 14 -4.77 2.70 13.37
C ALA A 14 -6.31 2.54 13.45
N CYS A 15 -7.07 3.60 13.17
CA CYS A 15 -8.53 3.56 13.19
C CYS A 15 -9.14 2.60 12.15
N ARG A 16 -8.35 2.14 11.18
CA ARG A 16 -8.74 1.24 10.08
C ARG A 16 -9.82 1.80 9.15
N GLY A 17 -10.18 3.07 9.24
CA GLY A 17 -11.13 3.72 8.32
C GLY A 17 -10.73 3.56 6.86
N CYS A 18 -9.45 3.69 6.54
CA CYS A 18 -8.92 3.48 5.19
C CYS A 18 -9.04 2.03 4.69
N GLN A 19 -8.91 1.03 5.58
CA GLN A 19 -9.10 -0.39 5.27
C GLN A 19 -10.56 -0.69 4.98
N LEU A 20 -11.48 -0.20 5.81
CA LEU A 20 -12.93 -0.37 5.63
C LEU A 20 -13.43 0.35 4.38
N ALA A 21 -13.03 1.60 4.17
CA ALA A 21 -13.43 2.37 3.00
C ALA A 21 -12.94 1.74 1.67
N CYS A 22 -11.73 1.12 1.67
CA CYS A 22 -11.24 0.37 0.52
C CYS A 22 -12.11 -0.85 0.25
N LYS A 23 -12.47 -1.59 1.30
CA LYS A 23 -13.31 -2.78 1.23
C LYS A 23 -14.72 -2.46 0.74
N GLU A 24 -15.34 -1.44 1.28
CA GLU A 24 -16.67 -0.96 0.90
C GLU A 24 -16.69 -0.49 -0.57
N TRP A 25 -15.70 0.32 -0.96
CA TRP A 25 -15.62 0.84 -2.33
C TRP A 25 -15.51 -0.24 -3.41
N HIS A 26 -14.84 -1.34 -3.07
CA HIS A 26 -14.62 -2.46 -4.01
C HIS A 26 -15.62 -3.61 -3.83
N ASP A 27 -16.66 -3.42 -3.00
CA ASP A 27 -17.67 -4.44 -2.69
C ASP A 27 -17.02 -5.81 -2.33
N LEU A 28 -15.99 -5.75 -1.47
CA LEU A 28 -15.26 -6.95 -1.11
C LEU A 28 -15.98 -7.71 0.01
N PRO A 29 -16.16 -9.03 -0.15
CA PRO A 29 -16.89 -9.83 0.82
C PRO A 29 -16.19 -9.89 2.18
N ALA A 30 -16.95 -10.19 3.22
CA ALA A 30 -16.41 -10.39 4.56
C ALA A 30 -15.40 -11.56 4.56
N ASN A 31 -14.44 -11.47 5.48
CA ASN A 31 -13.56 -12.61 5.80
C ASN A 31 -14.04 -13.27 7.07
N GLU A 32 -13.83 -14.57 7.18
CA GLU A 32 -13.82 -15.22 8.48
C GLU A 32 -12.61 -14.72 9.26
N THR A 33 -12.86 -14.06 10.37
CA THR A 33 -11.83 -13.53 11.24
C THR A 33 -11.89 -14.17 12.61
N LYS A 34 -10.71 -14.46 13.18
CA LYS A 34 -10.56 -14.99 14.52
C LYS A 34 -9.60 -14.11 15.31
N GLN A 35 -9.83 -13.97 16.61
CA GLN A 35 -8.86 -13.33 17.48
C GLN A 35 -7.57 -14.16 17.50
N ARG A 36 -6.43 -13.50 17.31
CA ARG A 36 -5.10 -14.12 17.21
C ARG A 36 -4.07 -13.50 18.16
N GLY A 37 -4.53 -12.79 19.19
CA GLY A 37 -3.67 -12.09 20.12
C GLY A 37 -3.11 -10.76 19.58
N SER A 38 -3.58 -10.28 18.44
CA SER A 38 -3.18 -9.01 17.83
C SER A 38 -4.39 -8.17 17.45
N HIS A 39 -4.23 -6.85 17.42
CA HIS A 39 -5.21 -5.92 16.87
C HIS A 39 -5.27 -5.95 15.33
N GLN A 40 -4.25 -6.53 14.67
CA GLN A 40 -4.23 -6.67 13.22
C GLN A 40 -5.22 -7.76 12.78
N ASN A 41 -6.22 -7.36 11.97
CA ASN A 41 -7.22 -8.27 11.45
C ASN A 41 -7.74 -7.76 10.09
N PRO A 42 -7.65 -8.55 9.00
CA PRO A 42 -7.07 -9.89 8.92
C PRO A 42 -5.55 -9.90 9.17
N PRO A 43 -4.92 -11.08 9.31
CA PRO A 43 -3.48 -11.17 9.61
C PRO A 43 -2.58 -10.67 8.47
N ASP A 44 -3.07 -10.71 7.23
CA ASP A 44 -2.35 -10.22 6.05
C ASP A 44 -3.32 -9.74 4.97
N LEU A 45 -2.77 -9.08 3.95
CA LEU A 45 -3.46 -8.80 2.69
C LEU A 45 -4.01 -10.09 2.10
N ASN A 46 -5.16 -10.00 1.46
CA ASN A 46 -5.80 -11.15 0.80
C ASN A 46 -6.77 -10.64 -0.29
N PRO A 47 -7.34 -11.53 -1.13
CA PRO A 47 -8.24 -11.13 -2.20
C PRO A 47 -9.46 -10.31 -1.78
N ASN A 48 -9.83 -10.36 -0.49
CA ASN A 48 -10.94 -9.59 0.08
C ASN A 48 -10.49 -8.37 0.88
N ASN A 49 -9.18 -8.08 0.95
CA ASN A 49 -8.61 -6.92 1.64
C ASN A 49 -7.37 -6.44 0.89
N TYR A 50 -7.55 -5.45 0.02
CA TYR A 50 -6.48 -4.82 -0.78
C TYR A 50 -5.64 -3.83 0.03
N LYS A 51 -6.14 -3.47 1.21
CA LYS A 51 -5.49 -2.60 2.17
C LYS A 51 -5.75 -3.11 3.58
N ILE A 52 -4.70 -3.12 4.40
CA ILE A 52 -4.80 -3.41 5.85
C ILE A 52 -3.97 -2.39 6.61
N VAL A 53 -4.28 -2.21 7.90
CA VAL A 53 -3.40 -1.50 8.82
C VAL A 53 -2.65 -2.53 9.63
N ARG A 54 -1.33 -2.58 9.44
CA ARG A 54 -0.43 -3.44 10.21
C ARG A 54 -0.11 -2.78 11.54
N PHE A 55 0.09 -3.60 12.54
CA PHE A 55 0.43 -3.21 13.90
C PHE A 55 1.77 -3.83 14.25
N HIS A 56 2.71 -3.01 14.68
CA HIS A 56 3.99 -3.44 15.21
C HIS A 56 4.17 -2.85 16.61
N GLU A 57 4.41 -3.70 17.58
CA GLU A 57 4.60 -3.31 18.96
C GLU A 57 6.02 -3.69 19.40
N HIS A 58 6.74 -2.76 19.99
CA HIS A 58 8.07 -3.01 20.53
C HIS A 58 8.32 -2.15 21.78
N LEU A 59 9.39 -2.44 22.51
CA LEU A 59 9.83 -1.60 23.61
C LEU A 59 10.92 -0.63 23.16
N ASP A 60 10.79 0.62 23.56
CA ASP A 60 11.88 1.59 23.40
C ASP A 60 13.05 1.31 24.37
N LYS A 61 14.12 2.09 24.29
CA LYS A 61 15.29 1.95 25.15
C LYS A 61 14.99 2.18 26.65
N GLN A 62 13.88 2.83 26.96
CA GLN A 62 13.39 3.12 28.30
C GLN A 62 12.42 2.06 28.82
N GLY A 63 12.06 1.07 28.00
CA GLY A 63 11.10 0.00 28.32
C GLY A 63 9.64 0.41 28.15
N ASN A 64 9.35 1.54 27.48
CA ASN A 64 7.99 1.91 27.16
C ASN A 64 7.50 1.18 25.90
N VAL A 65 6.21 0.83 25.85
CA VAL A 65 5.60 0.25 24.67
C VAL A 65 5.43 1.31 23.59
N VAL A 66 5.99 1.03 22.42
CA VAL A 66 5.82 1.84 21.19
C VAL A 66 4.96 1.05 20.20
N TRP A 67 4.00 1.72 19.61
CA TRP A 67 3.11 1.17 18.58
C TRP A 67 3.30 1.87 17.28
N ASN A 68 3.78 1.15 16.28
CA ASN A 68 3.89 1.63 14.92
C ASN A 68 2.76 1.06 14.05
N PHE A 69 2.15 1.92 13.25
CA PHE A 69 1.04 1.57 12.39
C PHE A 69 1.42 1.77 10.93
N PHE A 70 1.19 0.75 10.13
CA PHE A 70 1.54 0.78 8.72
C PHE A 70 0.32 0.45 7.84
N PRO A 71 -0.33 1.46 7.24
CA PRO A 71 -1.46 1.26 6.32
C PRO A 71 -0.99 0.66 4.99
N ASP A 72 -0.80 -0.65 4.97
CA ASP A 72 -0.19 -1.40 3.88
C ASP A 72 -1.12 -1.58 2.68
N GLN A 73 -0.57 -1.35 1.47
CA GLN A 73 -1.23 -1.48 0.16
C GLN A 73 -0.20 -1.55 -0.95
N CYS A 74 -0.65 -1.73 -2.20
CA CYS A 74 0.24 -1.62 -3.37
C CYS A 74 0.95 -0.27 -3.39
N ARG A 75 2.25 -0.30 -3.73
CA ARG A 75 3.09 0.91 -3.83
C ARG A 75 2.93 1.63 -5.16
N HIS A 76 2.30 0.98 -6.18
CA HIS A 76 2.20 1.51 -7.54
C HIS A 76 3.55 2.03 -8.05
N CYS A 77 4.54 1.13 -8.08
CA CYS A 77 5.94 1.43 -8.41
C CYS A 77 6.09 2.25 -9.69
N VAL A 78 7.12 3.08 -9.76
CA VAL A 78 7.46 3.87 -10.95
C VAL A 78 7.82 2.90 -12.09
N THR A 79 8.65 1.91 -11.79
CA THR A 79 8.98 0.79 -12.70
C THR A 79 8.48 -0.51 -12.08
N PRO A 80 7.25 -0.95 -12.37
CA PRO A 80 6.63 -2.08 -11.69
C PRO A 80 7.06 -3.43 -12.28
N ILE A 81 8.05 -4.10 -11.71
CA ILE A 81 8.56 -5.42 -12.14
C ILE A 81 7.43 -6.45 -12.27
N CYS A 82 6.43 -6.41 -11.40
CA CYS A 82 5.27 -7.31 -11.48
C CYS A 82 4.47 -7.15 -12.79
N VAL A 83 4.48 -5.95 -13.39
CA VAL A 83 3.87 -5.71 -14.71
C VAL A 83 4.71 -6.36 -15.80
N ASP A 84 6.03 -6.19 -15.75
CA ASP A 84 6.93 -6.74 -16.75
C ASP A 84 6.87 -8.27 -16.77
N VAL A 85 6.87 -8.91 -15.59
CA VAL A 85 6.73 -10.37 -15.47
C VAL A 85 5.39 -10.86 -16.00
N ALA A 86 4.29 -10.16 -15.67
CA ALA A 86 2.97 -10.52 -16.19
C ALA A 86 2.86 -10.34 -17.71
N ASP A 87 3.49 -9.28 -18.26
CA ASP A 87 3.46 -8.97 -19.68
C ASP A 87 4.28 -9.96 -20.51
N MET A 88 5.38 -10.48 -19.98
CA MET A 88 6.16 -11.54 -20.60
C MET A 88 5.35 -12.83 -20.79
N ALA A 89 4.50 -13.17 -19.84
CA ALA A 89 3.66 -14.37 -19.92
C ALA A 89 2.39 -14.13 -20.76
N VAL A 90 1.68 -13.04 -20.49
CA VAL A 90 0.46 -12.65 -21.24
C VAL A 90 0.47 -11.12 -21.45
N PRO A 91 0.76 -10.65 -22.68
CA PRO A 91 0.82 -9.22 -22.98
C PRO A 91 -0.45 -8.46 -22.60
N GLY A 92 -0.26 -7.47 -21.74
CA GLY A 92 -1.32 -6.61 -21.20
C GLY A 92 -2.17 -7.26 -20.09
N ALA A 93 -1.70 -8.32 -19.43
CA ALA A 93 -2.36 -8.92 -18.26
C ALA A 93 -2.32 -7.95 -17.06
N MET A 94 -1.21 -7.24 -16.90
CA MET A 94 -1.10 -6.09 -16.02
C MET A 94 -0.59 -4.91 -16.82
N ILE A 95 -0.96 -3.71 -16.44
CA ILE A 95 -0.52 -2.47 -17.10
C ILE A 95 -0.22 -1.39 -16.08
N LYS A 96 0.65 -0.47 -16.45
CA LYS A 96 0.81 0.81 -15.75
C LYS A 96 0.03 1.88 -16.51
N ASP A 97 -0.96 2.49 -15.86
CA ASP A 97 -1.71 3.59 -16.45
C ASP A 97 -0.82 4.84 -16.58
N PRO A 98 -0.58 5.35 -17.80
CA PRO A 98 0.32 6.48 -18.00
C PRO A 98 -0.23 7.80 -17.44
N LYS A 99 -1.55 7.91 -17.24
CA LYS A 99 -2.18 9.13 -16.74
C LYS A 99 -2.11 9.24 -15.22
N THR A 100 -2.38 8.15 -14.53
CA THR A 100 -2.44 8.13 -13.07
C THR A 100 -1.19 7.54 -12.42
N GLY A 101 -0.39 6.77 -13.16
CA GLY A 101 0.73 6.00 -12.62
C GLY A 101 0.29 4.75 -11.85
N ALA A 102 -0.99 4.42 -11.86
CA ALA A 102 -1.48 3.24 -11.16
C ALA A 102 -1.11 1.96 -11.91
N VAL A 103 -0.76 0.93 -11.14
CA VAL A 103 -0.60 -0.43 -11.66
C VAL A 103 -1.96 -1.12 -11.62
N LEU A 104 -2.37 -1.68 -12.73
CA LEU A 104 -3.68 -2.23 -13.00
C LEU A 104 -3.61 -3.69 -13.39
N VAL A 105 -4.58 -4.45 -12.92
CA VAL A 105 -4.86 -5.81 -13.38
C VAL A 105 -5.99 -5.74 -14.41
N THR A 106 -5.81 -6.38 -15.56
CA THR A 106 -6.82 -6.47 -16.62
C THR A 106 -7.48 -7.86 -16.63
N ASP A 107 -8.56 -8.01 -17.39
CA ASP A 107 -9.20 -9.34 -17.55
C ASP A 107 -8.30 -10.41 -18.20
N LYS A 108 -7.24 -9.99 -18.88
CA LYS A 108 -6.25 -10.91 -19.45
C LYS A 108 -5.46 -11.67 -18.40
N ILE A 109 -5.43 -11.20 -17.15
CA ILE A 109 -4.78 -11.87 -16.01
C ILE A 109 -5.29 -13.31 -15.85
N LYS A 110 -6.55 -13.57 -16.20
CA LYS A 110 -7.19 -14.89 -16.14
C LYS A 110 -6.55 -15.93 -17.07
N LYS A 111 -5.72 -15.48 -18.03
CA LYS A 111 -4.99 -16.35 -18.97
C LYS A 111 -3.64 -16.81 -18.44
N LEU A 112 -3.14 -16.19 -17.36
CA LEU A 112 -1.92 -16.62 -16.70
C LEU A 112 -2.13 -17.99 -16.06
N SER A 113 -1.11 -18.83 -16.15
CA SER A 113 -1.06 -20.08 -15.38
C SER A 113 -0.90 -19.80 -13.88
N GLU A 114 -1.10 -20.80 -13.04
CA GLU A 114 -0.83 -20.66 -11.59
C GLU A 114 0.65 -20.37 -11.31
N GLN A 115 1.56 -20.90 -12.15
CA GLN A 115 2.99 -20.62 -12.03
C GLN A 115 3.29 -19.16 -12.39
N ASP A 116 2.77 -18.65 -13.51
CA ASP A 116 2.94 -17.25 -13.89
C ASP A 116 2.41 -16.30 -12.81
N MET A 117 1.26 -16.64 -12.19
CA MET A 117 0.71 -15.88 -11.07
C MET A 117 1.66 -15.87 -9.85
N ALA A 118 2.28 -17.03 -9.56
CA ALA A 118 3.26 -17.14 -8.47
C ALA A 118 4.50 -16.29 -8.78
N ASP A 119 4.97 -16.30 -10.02
CA ASP A 119 6.13 -15.51 -10.46
C ASP A 119 5.86 -14.00 -10.35
N VAL A 120 4.67 -13.55 -10.74
CA VAL A 120 4.23 -12.15 -10.57
C VAL A 120 4.19 -11.74 -9.10
N ILE A 121 3.69 -12.61 -8.22
CA ILE A 121 3.66 -12.34 -6.76
C ILE A 121 5.09 -12.25 -6.22
N HIS A 122 5.94 -13.19 -6.59
CA HIS A 122 7.33 -13.27 -6.13
C HIS A 122 8.19 -12.08 -6.62
N ALA A 123 7.88 -11.56 -7.80
CA ALA A 123 8.55 -10.39 -8.37
C ALA A 123 8.25 -9.07 -7.61
N CYS A 124 7.25 -9.04 -6.74
CA CYS A 124 6.90 -7.83 -6.00
C CYS A 124 7.79 -7.66 -4.76
N PRO A 125 8.69 -6.65 -4.71
CA PRO A 125 9.60 -6.47 -3.57
C PRO A 125 8.87 -6.11 -2.28
N TYR A 126 7.64 -5.63 -2.38
CA TYR A 126 6.80 -5.26 -1.24
C TYR A 126 5.81 -6.37 -0.84
N ASN A 127 5.87 -7.53 -1.48
CA ASN A 127 5.00 -8.68 -1.21
C ASN A 127 3.51 -8.30 -1.14
N ILE A 128 3.01 -7.58 -2.16
CA ILE A 128 1.64 -7.05 -2.16
C ILE A 128 0.63 -7.90 -2.92
N PRO A 129 0.89 -8.38 -4.16
CA PRO A 129 -0.13 -9.07 -4.93
C PRO A 129 -0.62 -10.34 -4.21
N ARG A 130 -1.94 -10.58 -4.25
CA ARG A 130 -2.56 -11.79 -3.70
C ARG A 130 -3.43 -12.42 -4.77
N TYR A 131 -3.23 -13.71 -5.02
CA TYR A 131 -3.98 -14.45 -6.01
C TYR A 131 -5.34 -14.88 -5.47
N ASP A 132 -6.40 -14.48 -6.19
CA ASP A 132 -7.75 -14.98 -6.00
C ASP A 132 -7.98 -16.15 -6.96
N LYS A 133 -7.92 -17.37 -6.44
CA LYS A 133 -8.10 -18.60 -7.23
C LYS A 133 -9.51 -18.72 -7.81
N VAL A 134 -10.52 -18.14 -7.17
CA VAL A 134 -11.93 -18.20 -7.62
C VAL A 134 -12.13 -17.23 -8.78
N LYS A 135 -11.70 -15.98 -8.61
CA LYS A 135 -11.81 -14.95 -9.65
C LYS A 135 -10.70 -15.02 -10.69
N LYS A 136 -9.66 -15.83 -10.46
CA LYS A 136 -8.44 -15.91 -11.27
C LYS A 136 -7.87 -14.52 -11.57
N THR A 137 -7.65 -13.72 -10.54
CA THR A 137 -7.17 -12.33 -10.66
C THR A 137 -6.24 -11.95 -9.52
N LEU A 138 -5.48 -10.87 -9.70
CA LEU A 138 -4.69 -10.23 -8.65
C LEU A 138 -5.42 -8.99 -8.14
N ALA A 139 -5.40 -8.80 -6.83
CA ALA A 139 -6.14 -7.75 -6.16
C ALA A 139 -5.33 -6.46 -6.01
N MET A 140 -5.80 -5.34 -6.60
CA MET A 140 -5.18 -4.00 -6.51
C MET A 140 -6.22 -2.88 -6.69
N CYS A 141 -5.94 -1.66 -6.16
CA CYS A 141 -6.90 -0.56 -6.05
C CYS A 141 -6.77 0.46 -7.18
N ILE A 142 -7.89 0.87 -7.88
CA ILE A 142 -7.80 1.88 -8.94
C ILE A 142 -9.02 2.73 -9.28
N ASP A 143 -10.24 2.23 -9.20
CA ASP A 143 -11.38 2.75 -9.98
C ASP A 143 -11.71 4.22 -9.72
N ARG A 144 -11.62 4.67 -8.47
CA ARG A 144 -12.06 6.01 -8.06
C ARG A 144 -11.18 7.15 -8.61
N ILE A 145 -9.95 6.87 -8.98
CA ILE A 145 -9.00 7.89 -9.46
C ILE A 145 -9.36 8.38 -10.86
N LYS A 146 -10.00 7.55 -11.67
CA LYS A 146 -10.37 7.88 -13.05
C LYS A 146 -11.42 8.98 -13.12
N ASP A 147 -12.29 9.08 -12.12
CA ASP A 147 -13.44 9.99 -12.10
C ASP A 147 -13.18 11.30 -11.32
N GLY A 148 -11.93 11.55 -10.95
CA GLY A 148 -11.49 12.77 -10.28
C GLY A 148 -11.62 12.84 -8.75
N PRO A 149 -12.48 12.08 -8.06
CA PRO A 149 -12.51 12.08 -6.59
C PRO A 149 -11.22 11.51 -5.98
N LYS A 150 -10.93 11.92 -4.75
CA LYS A 150 -9.85 11.32 -3.97
C LYS A 150 -10.14 9.83 -3.72
N PRO A 151 -9.12 8.96 -3.65
CA PRO A 151 -9.29 7.56 -3.26
C PRO A 151 -10.08 7.42 -1.96
N ALA A 152 -10.91 6.36 -1.86
CA ALA A 152 -11.78 6.15 -0.71
C ALA A 152 -11.01 6.15 0.62
N CYS A 153 -9.83 5.50 0.64
CA CYS A 153 -8.97 5.45 1.82
C CYS A 153 -8.43 6.83 2.25
N VAL A 154 -8.20 7.74 1.31
CA VAL A 154 -7.76 9.11 1.61
C VAL A 154 -8.93 9.92 2.17
N SER A 155 -10.11 9.82 1.54
CA SER A 155 -11.31 10.54 1.95
C SER A 155 -11.79 10.14 3.35
N SER A 156 -11.56 8.90 3.75
CA SER A 156 -11.98 8.35 5.04
C SER A 156 -10.97 8.52 6.17
N CYS A 157 -9.78 9.10 5.90
CA CYS A 157 -8.74 9.24 6.91
C CYS A 157 -9.02 10.44 7.85
N PRO A 158 -9.43 10.22 9.11
CA PRO A 158 -9.87 11.31 9.99
C PRO A 158 -8.70 12.19 10.48
N THR A 159 -7.49 11.64 10.54
CA THR A 159 -6.30 12.37 11.00
C THR A 159 -5.56 13.08 9.87
N GLY A 160 -5.98 12.86 8.61
CA GLY A 160 -5.26 13.35 7.45
C GLY A 160 -3.85 12.75 7.31
N ALA A 161 -3.64 11.51 7.82
CA ALA A 161 -2.40 10.78 7.63
C ALA A 161 -2.15 10.45 6.16
N MET A 162 -3.21 10.44 5.33
CA MET A 162 -3.12 10.14 3.90
C MET A 162 -3.43 11.39 3.07
N ALA A 163 -2.53 11.73 2.13
CA ALA A 163 -2.75 12.74 1.11
C ALA A 163 -2.64 12.12 -0.29
N PHE A 164 -3.29 12.73 -1.28
CA PHE A 164 -3.29 12.29 -2.67
C PHE A 164 -3.34 13.51 -3.61
N GLY A 165 -2.55 13.51 -4.65
CA GLY A 165 -2.48 14.62 -5.63
C GLY A 165 -1.50 14.33 -6.75
N GLU A 166 -1.09 15.38 -7.47
CA GLU A 166 -0.02 15.30 -8.45
C GLU A 166 1.28 14.86 -7.77
N ARG A 167 2.07 14.01 -8.44
CA ARG A 167 3.27 13.39 -7.84
C ARG A 167 4.25 14.43 -7.30
N ASP A 168 4.51 15.49 -8.06
CA ASP A 168 5.48 16.52 -7.67
C ASP A 168 5.02 17.29 -6.43
N GLU A 169 3.71 17.59 -6.35
CA GLU A 169 3.10 18.24 -5.18
C GLU A 169 3.16 17.34 -3.94
N ILE A 170 2.90 16.04 -4.12
CA ILE A 170 2.98 15.06 -3.03
C ILE A 170 4.41 14.86 -2.56
N LEU A 171 5.39 14.81 -3.47
CA LEU A 171 6.81 14.76 -3.11
C LEU A 171 7.26 15.99 -2.32
N ALA A 172 6.85 17.19 -2.77
CA ALA A 172 7.13 18.44 -2.06
C ALA A 172 6.49 18.45 -0.66
N LEU A 173 5.24 18.01 -0.56
CA LEU A 173 4.54 17.84 0.72
C LEU A 173 5.26 16.84 1.63
N ALA A 174 5.67 15.69 1.10
CA ALA A 174 6.37 14.66 1.85
C ALA A 174 7.71 15.16 2.42
N LYS A 175 8.51 15.86 1.61
CA LYS A 175 9.77 16.48 2.05
C LYS A 175 9.54 17.52 3.15
N LYS A 176 8.56 18.40 2.97
CA LYS A 176 8.20 19.39 4.00
C LYS A 176 7.73 18.75 5.31
N ARG A 177 6.95 17.67 5.22
CA ARG A 177 6.53 16.92 6.41
C ARG A 177 7.69 16.23 7.09
N LEU A 178 8.60 15.64 6.33
CA LEU A 178 9.80 15.00 6.86
C LEU A 178 10.65 15.96 7.69
N GLU A 179 10.86 17.20 7.21
CA GLU A 179 11.60 18.23 7.95
C GLU A 179 10.96 18.55 9.32
N VAL A 180 9.63 18.56 9.37
CA VAL A 180 8.90 18.77 10.63
C VAL A 180 9.06 17.59 11.56
N VAL A 181 8.87 16.35 11.03
CA VAL A 181 8.94 15.12 11.82
C VAL A 181 10.34 14.88 12.37
N LYS A 182 11.39 15.18 11.60
CA LYS A 182 12.79 15.04 12.05
C LYS A 182 13.14 15.84 13.28
N LYS A 183 12.40 16.89 13.63
CA LYS A 183 12.62 17.65 14.86
C LYS A 183 12.37 16.82 16.13
N THR A 184 11.46 15.85 16.06
CA THR A 184 11.11 14.96 17.18
C THR A 184 11.54 13.53 16.95
N HIS A 185 11.71 13.13 15.69
CA HIS A 185 12.11 11.78 15.25
C HIS A 185 13.30 11.91 14.29
N PRO A 186 14.54 12.06 14.80
CA PRO A 186 15.72 12.31 13.94
C PRO A 186 15.99 11.25 12.88
N LYS A 187 15.54 10.01 13.10
CA LYS A 187 15.69 8.88 12.18
C LYS A 187 14.60 8.82 11.11
N ALA A 188 13.60 9.72 11.15
CA ALA A 188 12.50 9.71 10.20
C ALA A 188 13.00 9.84 8.75
N PHE A 189 12.35 9.13 7.85
CA PHE A 189 12.69 9.12 6.43
C PHE A 189 11.45 8.86 5.55
N LEU A 190 11.63 9.06 4.23
CA LEU A 190 10.65 8.67 3.22
C LEU A 190 11.07 7.33 2.62
N ALA A 191 10.16 6.36 2.62
CA ALA A 191 10.41 5.05 2.03
C ALA A 191 10.30 5.12 0.50
N ASP A 192 11.40 4.84 -0.18
CA ASP A 192 11.54 4.67 -1.63
C ASP A 192 10.86 5.77 -2.49
N PRO A 193 11.01 7.08 -2.17
CA PRO A 193 10.19 8.14 -2.75
C PRO A 193 10.35 8.27 -4.27
N ASP A 194 11.48 7.84 -4.82
CA ASP A 194 11.77 7.90 -6.26
C ASP A 194 11.25 6.67 -7.01
N GLU A 195 11.05 5.55 -6.30
CA GLU A 195 10.70 4.24 -6.87
C GLU A 195 9.18 3.95 -6.81
N VAL A 196 8.43 4.67 -5.98
CA VAL A 196 7.02 4.37 -5.73
C VAL A 196 6.10 5.57 -5.88
N SER A 197 4.80 5.30 -6.14
CA SER A 197 3.76 6.33 -6.12
C SER A 197 3.00 6.39 -4.79
N VAL A 198 3.17 5.42 -3.90
CA VAL A 198 2.67 5.46 -2.51
C VAL A 198 3.85 5.60 -1.57
N ILE A 199 4.13 6.83 -1.19
CA ILE A 199 5.30 7.23 -0.41
C ILE A 199 4.92 7.20 1.07
N TYR A 200 5.68 6.45 1.87
CA TYR A 200 5.50 6.42 3.31
C TYR A 200 6.51 7.35 4.00
N LEU A 201 6.03 8.15 4.94
CA LEU A 201 6.87 8.83 5.91
C LEU A 201 6.89 7.99 7.17
N LEU A 202 8.04 7.45 7.52
CA LEU A 202 8.29 6.59 8.68
C LEU A 202 9.08 7.38 9.72
N ALA A 203 8.72 7.25 11.01
CA ALA A 203 9.40 7.93 12.11
C ALA A 203 10.63 7.18 12.61
N GLU A 204 10.65 5.87 12.40
CA GLU A 204 11.69 4.93 12.84
C GLU A 204 12.12 4.03 11.69
N GLU A 205 13.08 3.15 11.88
CA GLU A 205 13.57 2.19 10.91
C GLU A 205 12.43 1.31 10.38
N ALA A 206 12.53 0.89 9.12
CA ALA A 206 11.49 0.15 8.40
C ALA A 206 11.07 -1.15 9.12
N GLU A 207 11.99 -1.82 9.79
CA GLU A 207 11.76 -3.07 10.53
C GLU A 207 10.73 -2.92 11.65
N PHE A 208 10.60 -1.71 12.24
CA PHE A 208 9.58 -1.40 13.25
C PHE A 208 8.19 -1.12 12.67
N TYR A 209 8.01 -1.30 11.37
CA TYR A 209 6.70 -1.17 10.72
C TYR A 209 6.27 -2.46 10.03
N HIS A 210 7.10 -2.99 9.15
CA HIS A 210 6.86 -4.21 8.40
C HIS A 210 8.12 -4.61 7.63
N GLU A 211 8.39 -5.92 7.51
CA GLU A 211 9.54 -6.46 6.77
C GLU A 211 9.63 -6.00 5.31
N TYR A 212 8.48 -5.69 4.67
CA TYR A 212 8.38 -5.16 3.31
C TYR A 212 7.98 -3.68 3.27
N ALA A 213 8.35 -2.89 4.27
CA ALA A 213 8.02 -1.46 4.29
C ALA A 213 8.81 -0.68 3.25
N THR A 214 10.05 -1.08 2.97
CA THR A 214 10.97 -0.53 1.96
C THR A 214 11.40 -1.60 0.98
N PHE A 215 11.93 -1.17 -0.15
CA PHE A 215 12.73 -2.00 -1.05
C PHE A 215 14.07 -2.26 -0.35
N GLY A 216 14.31 -3.51 0.05
CA GLY A 216 15.40 -3.94 0.91
C GLY A 216 16.81 -3.52 0.51
#